data_6fdbbaa391b73686c0071f8cf7565ddb
#
_entry.id   6fdbbaa391b73686c0071f8cf7565ddb
#
_cell.length_a   1.000
_cell.length_b   1.000
_cell.length_c   1.000
_cell.angle_alpha   90.00
_cell.angle_beta   90.00
_cell.angle_gamma   90.00
#
_symmetry.space_group_name_H-M   'P 1'
#
loop_
_entity.id
_entity.type
_entity.pdbx_description
1 polymer ?
#
loop_
_entity_poly.entity_id
_entity_poly.type
_entity_poly.pdbx_seq_one_letter_code
_entity_poly.pdbx_strand_id
1 'polypeptide(L)'
;DLVGGVSFFDRKEVKDVLSYLRAALNPRDVVSFLRILNVPRRGMGAKVRERIEAAAQAGQVPGETLSALVDGGHLSGAATLRARALLDLLDDVRTRSHEPADLLVEETLRRTEYLDWIDQAYPQDSPERRENVGELVVAARQFVEDDRGDEGEGSLAAFLTEAALVADVDRWAASEDRVVLMTMHNAKGLEFPVVIVAGLEEG
;
A
#
# COMPACT_ATOMS: atom_id res chain seq x y z
N ASP A 1 -2.63 -3.79 25.62
CA ASP A 1 -2.02 -2.52 25.20
C ASP A 1 -0.51 -2.64 25.18
N LEU A 2 0.08 -2.93 24.02
CA LEU A 2 1.52 -2.89 23.80
C LEU A 2 1.92 -1.45 23.48
N VAL A 3 2.21 -0.68 24.49
CA VAL A 3 2.85 0.64 24.37
C VAL A 3 4.26 0.42 23.81
N GLY A 4 4.48 0.78 22.54
CA GLY A 4 5.80 0.78 21.90
C GLY A 4 6.01 -0.15 20.71
N GLY A 5 4.97 -0.83 20.21
CA GLY A 5 5.03 -1.62 18.98
C GLY A 5 4.88 -0.75 17.72
N VAL A 6 5.45 -1.21 16.59
CA VAL A 6 5.17 -0.63 15.28
C VAL A 6 3.68 -0.84 14.98
N SER A 7 2.95 0.24 14.60
CA SER A 7 1.55 0.14 14.18
C SER A 7 1.38 -0.98 13.14
N PHE A 8 0.25 -1.68 13.18
CA PHE A 8 -0.03 -2.79 12.27
C PHE A 8 0.19 -2.41 10.80
N PHE A 9 -0.37 -1.28 10.38
CA PHE A 9 -0.22 -0.79 9.01
C PHE A 9 1.18 -0.24 8.70
N ASP A 10 2.02 -0.02 9.71
CA ASP A 10 3.41 0.40 9.56
C ASP A 10 4.38 -0.78 9.41
N ARG A 11 3.94 -2.01 9.68
CA ARG A 11 4.73 -3.22 9.48
C ARG A 11 5.17 -3.36 8.03
N LYS A 12 6.39 -3.79 7.83
CA LYS A 12 7.02 -3.78 6.49
C LYS A 12 6.22 -4.58 5.46
N GLU A 13 5.83 -5.80 5.80
CA GLU A 13 5.08 -6.72 4.93
C GLU A 13 3.69 -6.20 4.60
N VAL A 14 3.02 -5.56 5.55
CA VAL A 14 1.72 -4.91 5.34
C VAL A 14 1.87 -3.73 4.37
N LYS A 15 2.87 -2.86 4.61
CA LYS A 15 3.18 -1.75 3.69
C LYS A 15 3.56 -2.21 2.29
N ASP A 16 4.25 -3.33 2.17
CA ASP A 16 4.62 -3.87 0.86
C ASP A 16 3.35 -4.24 0.07
N VAL A 17 2.40 -4.97 0.67
CA VAL A 17 1.14 -5.35 0.03
C VAL A 17 0.28 -4.12 -0.29
N LEU A 18 0.08 -3.21 0.67
CA LEU A 18 -0.67 -1.97 0.43
C LEU A 18 -0.05 -1.12 -0.69
N SER A 19 1.28 -1.15 -0.85
CA SER A 19 1.95 -0.40 -1.92
C SER A 19 1.65 -0.96 -3.31
N TYR A 20 1.42 -2.26 -3.47
CA TYR A 20 0.92 -2.82 -4.74
C TYR A 20 -0.44 -2.23 -5.09
N LEU A 21 -1.36 -2.22 -4.14
CA LEU A 21 -2.72 -1.75 -4.33
C LEU A 21 -2.74 -0.23 -4.60
N ARG A 22 -1.95 0.55 -3.87
CA ARG A 22 -1.80 1.99 -4.08
C ARG A 22 -1.20 2.32 -5.44
N ALA A 23 -0.13 1.63 -5.84
CA ALA A 23 0.49 1.83 -7.15
C ALA A 23 -0.43 1.44 -8.32
N ALA A 24 -1.32 0.47 -8.12
CA ALA A 24 -2.34 0.10 -9.10
C ALA A 24 -3.39 1.20 -9.26
N LEU A 25 -3.95 1.72 -8.15
CA LEU A 25 -4.98 2.78 -8.18
C LEU A 25 -4.42 4.13 -8.61
N ASN A 26 -3.20 4.47 -8.17
CA ASN A 26 -2.55 5.71 -8.55
C ASN A 26 -1.22 5.44 -9.28
N PRO A 27 -1.24 5.36 -10.62
CA PRO A 27 -0.03 5.13 -11.42
C PRO A 27 1.07 6.19 -11.24
N ARG A 28 0.75 7.34 -10.65
CA ARG A 28 1.70 8.42 -10.32
C ARG A 28 2.29 8.32 -8.91
N ASP A 29 1.88 7.33 -8.11
CA ASP A 29 2.47 7.08 -6.79
C ASP A 29 3.86 6.45 -6.93
N VAL A 30 4.85 7.32 -7.06
CA VAL A 30 6.27 6.95 -7.21
C VAL A 30 6.77 6.17 -5.99
N VAL A 31 6.34 6.55 -4.79
CA VAL A 31 6.80 5.94 -3.54
C VAL A 31 6.35 4.48 -3.46
N SER A 32 5.07 4.23 -3.66
CA SER A 32 4.52 2.88 -3.67
C SER A 32 5.11 2.04 -4.81
N PHE A 33 5.23 2.60 -6.01
CA PHE A 33 5.80 1.88 -7.15
C PHE A 33 7.26 1.46 -6.91
N LEU A 34 8.10 2.37 -6.41
CA LEU A 34 9.51 2.07 -6.12
C LEU A 34 9.68 1.08 -4.97
N ARG A 35 8.74 1.06 -4.02
CA ARG A 35 8.73 0.09 -2.94
C ARG A 35 8.54 -1.33 -3.46
N ILE A 36 7.59 -1.54 -4.38
CA ILE A 36 7.26 -2.86 -4.91
C ILE A 36 8.14 -3.29 -6.10
N LEU A 37 8.91 -2.40 -6.69
CA LEU A 37 9.68 -2.63 -7.91
C LEU A 37 10.50 -3.93 -7.87
N ASN A 38 11.15 -4.19 -6.74
CA ASN A 38 12.00 -5.37 -6.53
C ASN A 38 11.65 -6.15 -5.25
N VAL A 39 10.42 -6.10 -4.81
CA VAL A 39 9.85 -6.85 -3.69
C VAL A 39 8.57 -7.55 -4.15
N PRO A 40 8.55 -8.88 -4.27
CA PRO A 40 9.67 -9.85 -4.26
C PRO A 40 10.80 -9.54 -5.25
N ARG A 41 11.95 -10.21 -5.09
CA ARG A 41 13.12 -9.95 -5.95
C ARG A 41 12.83 -10.25 -7.42
N ARG A 42 12.97 -9.23 -8.29
CA ARG A 42 12.71 -9.33 -9.75
C ARG A 42 13.94 -9.11 -10.62
N GLY A 43 15.11 -8.85 -10.01
CA GLY A 43 16.32 -8.51 -10.77
C GLY A 43 16.33 -7.07 -11.28
N MET A 44 15.47 -6.22 -10.77
CA MET A 44 15.43 -4.78 -11.06
C MET A 44 16.21 -4.04 -9.97
N GLY A 45 17.52 -3.88 -10.22
CA GLY A 45 18.46 -3.25 -9.28
C GLY A 45 18.45 -1.72 -9.31
N ALA A 46 19.47 -1.13 -8.66
CA ALA A 46 19.60 0.32 -8.47
C ALA A 46 19.48 1.13 -9.76
N LYS A 47 20.11 0.69 -10.86
CA LYS A 47 20.05 1.39 -12.15
C LYS A 47 18.64 1.55 -12.72
N VAL A 48 17.77 0.54 -12.55
CA VAL A 48 16.37 0.61 -12.99
C VAL A 48 15.62 1.59 -12.10
N ARG A 49 15.83 1.49 -10.79
CA ARG A 49 15.25 2.38 -9.80
C ARG A 49 15.60 3.85 -10.09
N GLU A 50 16.89 4.16 -10.24
CA GLU A 50 17.38 5.52 -10.54
C GLU A 50 16.75 6.11 -11.83
N ARG A 51 16.60 5.29 -12.87
CA ARG A 51 15.95 5.72 -14.12
C ARG A 51 14.47 6.05 -13.92
N ILE A 52 13.76 5.25 -13.15
CA ILE A 52 12.34 5.48 -12.83
C ILE A 52 12.22 6.75 -11.96
N GLU A 53 13.07 6.92 -10.96
CA GLU A 53 13.10 8.12 -10.10
C GLU A 53 13.35 9.40 -10.92
N ALA A 54 14.35 9.38 -11.80
CA ALA A 54 14.66 10.53 -12.66
C ALA A 54 13.51 10.85 -13.64
N ALA A 55 12.90 9.84 -14.22
CA ALA A 55 11.76 10.00 -15.13
C ALA A 55 10.53 10.55 -14.39
N ALA A 56 10.28 10.08 -13.17
CA ALA A 56 9.19 10.58 -12.32
C ALA A 56 9.39 12.05 -11.92
N GLN A 57 10.62 12.47 -11.64
CA GLN A 57 10.95 13.89 -11.42
C GLN A 57 10.67 14.76 -12.65
N ALA A 58 10.75 14.19 -13.86
CA ALA A 58 10.37 14.83 -15.11
C ALA A 58 8.86 14.70 -15.43
N GLY A 59 8.04 14.20 -14.48
CA GLY A 59 6.59 14.09 -14.61
C GLY A 59 6.10 12.82 -15.32
N GLN A 60 6.99 11.88 -15.64
CA GLN A 60 6.61 10.61 -16.28
C GLN A 60 6.00 9.63 -15.27
N VAL A 61 5.14 8.73 -15.76
CA VAL A 61 4.51 7.68 -14.95
C VAL A 61 5.50 6.52 -14.75
N PRO A 62 5.75 6.06 -13.51
CA PRO A 62 6.71 5.00 -13.21
C PRO A 62 6.50 3.72 -14.02
N GLY A 63 5.25 3.26 -14.16
CA GLY A 63 4.91 2.07 -14.94
C GLY A 63 5.21 2.20 -16.44
N GLU A 64 4.93 3.37 -17.04
CA GLU A 64 5.28 3.66 -18.44
C GLU A 64 6.79 3.67 -18.65
N THR A 65 7.53 4.24 -17.70
CA THR A 65 9.00 4.22 -17.74
C THR A 65 9.53 2.79 -17.65
N LEU A 66 8.97 1.95 -16.78
CA LEU A 66 9.37 0.54 -16.69
C LEU A 66 9.05 -0.19 -18.00
N SER A 67 7.87 0.03 -18.60
CA SER A 67 7.50 -0.55 -19.90
C SER A 67 8.48 -0.15 -20.99
N ALA A 68 8.86 1.13 -21.08
CA ALA A 68 9.85 1.60 -22.04
C ALA A 68 11.23 0.96 -21.84
N LEU A 69 11.64 0.70 -20.59
CA LEU A 69 12.89 -0.03 -20.29
C LEU A 69 12.82 -1.50 -20.71
N VAL A 70 11.67 -2.14 -20.58
CA VAL A 70 11.41 -3.51 -21.06
C VAL A 70 11.50 -3.56 -22.58
N ASP A 71 10.79 -2.69 -23.28
CA ASP A 71 10.69 -2.68 -24.74
C ASP A 71 12.01 -2.24 -25.41
N GLY A 72 12.78 -1.38 -24.74
CA GLY A 72 14.11 -0.98 -25.16
C GLY A 72 15.22 -2.03 -24.88
N GLY A 73 14.88 -3.19 -24.34
CA GLY A 73 15.86 -4.25 -24.07
C GLY A 73 16.87 -3.92 -22.97
N HIS A 74 16.53 -3.01 -22.05
CA HIS A 74 17.42 -2.58 -20.96
C HIS A 74 17.44 -3.54 -19.76
N LEU A 75 16.64 -4.60 -19.78
CA LEU A 75 16.54 -5.60 -18.73
C LEU A 75 17.02 -6.97 -19.23
N SER A 76 17.54 -7.81 -18.33
CA SER A 76 17.81 -9.22 -18.65
C SER A 76 16.50 -9.97 -18.92
N GLY A 77 16.54 -11.09 -19.67
CA GLY A 77 15.34 -11.83 -20.04
C GLY A 77 14.44 -12.21 -18.85
N ALA A 78 15.04 -12.69 -17.74
CA ALA A 78 14.28 -13.01 -16.54
C ALA A 78 13.68 -11.75 -15.86
N ALA A 79 14.41 -10.64 -15.81
CA ALA A 79 13.92 -9.38 -15.27
C ALA A 79 12.81 -8.79 -16.16
N THR A 80 12.94 -8.93 -17.49
CA THR A 80 11.91 -8.53 -18.46
C THR A 80 10.57 -9.23 -18.20
N LEU A 81 10.58 -10.56 -18.03
CA LEU A 81 9.37 -11.32 -17.75
C LEU A 81 8.72 -10.89 -16.43
N ARG A 82 9.53 -10.71 -15.38
CA ARG A 82 9.04 -10.30 -14.06
C ARG A 82 8.55 -8.84 -14.04
N ALA A 83 9.16 -7.97 -14.84
CA ALA A 83 8.70 -6.58 -14.99
C ALA A 83 7.34 -6.54 -15.70
N ARG A 84 7.14 -7.31 -16.77
CA ARG A 84 5.85 -7.44 -17.44
C ARG A 84 4.79 -7.99 -16.50
N ALA A 85 5.08 -9.06 -15.75
CA ALA A 85 4.14 -9.62 -14.77
C ALA A 85 3.76 -8.61 -13.68
N LEU A 86 4.67 -7.72 -13.27
CA LEU A 86 4.34 -6.63 -12.35
C LEU A 86 3.39 -5.61 -13.00
N LEU A 87 3.67 -5.18 -14.23
CA LEU A 87 2.82 -4.22 -14.94
C LEU A 87 1.42 -4.79 -15.20
N ASP A 88 1.35 -6.06 -15.63
CA ASP A 88 0.10 -6.79 -15.85
C ASP A 88 -0.72 -6.93 -14.57
N LEU A 89 -0.06 -7.18 -13.42
CA LEU A 89 -0.74 -7.22 -12.11
C LEU A 89 -1.34 -5.87 -11.75
N LEU A 90 -0.56 -4.79 -11.89
CA LEU A 90 -1.04 -3.44 -11.54
C LEU A 90 -2.20 -2.99 -12.43
N ASP A 91 -2.15 -3.33 -13.71
CA ASP A 91 -3.23 -3.03 -14.66
C ASP A 91 -4.51 -3.83 -14.35
N ASP A 92 -4.37 -5.11 -14.04
CA ASP A 92 -5.48 -5.98 -13.64
C ASP A 92 -6.16 -5.48 -12.36
N VAL A 93 -5.40 -5.22 -11.31
CA VAL A 93 -5.92 -4.67 -10.04
C VAL A 93 -6.62 -3.33 -10.27
N ARG A 94 -6.07 -2.45 -11.11
CA ARG A 94 -6.69 -1.17 -11.45
C ARG A 94 -8.02 -1.36 -12.16
N THR A 95 -8.08 -2.24 -13.15
CA THR A 95 -9.28 -2.52 -13.93
C THR A 95 -10.39 -3.10 -13.06
N ARG A 96 -10.02 -3.93 -12.08
CA ARG A 96 -10.91 -4.60 -11.14
C ARG A 96 -11.08 -3.85 -9.82
N SER A 97 -10.66 -2.59 -9.72
CA SER A 97 -10.66 -1.79 -8.48
C SER A 97 -12.05 -1.58 -7.85
N HIS A 98 -13.13 -1.87 -8.59
CA HIS A 98 -14.51 -1.89 -8.12
C HIS A 98 -14.90 -3.21 -7.43
N GLU A 99 -14.10 -4.25 -7.54
CA GLU A 99 -14.32 -5.50 -6.81
C GLU A 99 -13.98 -5.35 -5.32
N PRO A 100 -14.50 -6.26 -4.46
CA PRO A 100 -14.20 -6.28 -3.04
C PRO A 100 -12.70 -6.25 -2.74
N ALA A 101 -12.30 -5.43 -1.76
CA ALA A 101 -10.89 -5.19 -1.46
C ALA A 101 -10.14 -6.47 -1.03
N ASP A 102 -10.80 -7.36 -0.29
CA ASP A 102 -10.23 -8.63 0.16
C ASP A 102 -9.82 -9.53 -1.01
N LEU A 103 -10.63 -9.61 -2.07
CA LEU A 103 -10.32 -10.39 -3.27
C LEU A 103 -9.06 -9.84 -3.99
N LEU A 104 -8.90 -8.52 -4.04
CA LEU A 104 -7.75 -7.88 -4.67
C LEU A 104 -6.48 -8.00 -3.83
N VAL A 105 -6.60 -8.00 -2.49
CA VAL A 105 -5.50 -8.31 -1.57
C VAL A 105 -5.02 -9.74 -1.78
N GLU A 106 -5.93 -10.72 -1.74
CA GLU A 106 -5.62 -12.15 -1.94
C GLU A 106 -4.99 -12.42 -3.30
N GLU A 107 -5.56 -11.83 -4.37
CA GLU A 107 -5.01 -11.97 -5.74
C GLU A 107 -3.61 -11.38 -5.87
N THR A 108 -3.36 -10.23 -5.23
CA THR A 108 -2.04 -9.61 -5.20
C THR A 108 -1.01 -10.53 -4.51
N LEU A 109 -1.37 -11.10 -3.37
CA LEU A 109 -0.52 -12.05 -2.64
C LEU A 109 -0.21 -13.29 -3.47
N ARG A 110 -1.23 -13.86 -4.10
CA ARG A 110 -1.13 -15.05 -4.94
C ARG A 110 -0.24 -14.83 -6.17
N ARG A 111 -0.47 -13.76 -6.94
CA ARG A 111 0.27 -13.48 -8.19
C ARG A 111 1.70 -13.05 -7.95
N THR A 112 1.99 -12.46 -6.79
CA THR A 112 3.35 -12.07 -6.42
C THR A 112 4.14 -13.17 -5.74
N GLU A 113 3.48 -14.28 -5.36
CA GLU A 113 4.06 -15.34 -4.53
C GLU A 113 4.71 -14.75 -3.26
N TYR A 114 4.02 -13.73 -2.68
CA TYR A 114 4.59 -12.89 -1.64
C TYR A 114 4.91 -13.68 -0.36
N LEU A 115 4.05 -14.63 0.00
CA LEU A 115 4.26 -15.47 1.19
C LEU A 115 5.47 -16.39 1.03
N ASP A 116 5.66 -16.99 -0.14
CA ASP A 116 6.82 -17.83 -0.43
C ASP A 116 8.12 -17.00 -0.45
N TRP A 117 8.02 -15.76 -0.91
CA TRP A 117 9.14 -14.83 -0.84
C TRP A 117 9.48 -14.44 0.60
N ILE A 118 8.50 -14.24 1.50
CA ILE A 118 8.73 -14.01 2.93
C ILE A 118 9.55 -15.16 3.52
N ASP A 119 9.16 -16.41 3.25
CA ASP A 119 9.84 -17.60 3.76
C ASP A 119 11.32 -17.66 3.33
N GLN A 120 11.60 -17.24 2.09
CA GLN A 120 12.96 -17.21 1.55
C GLN A 120 13.78 -16.01 2.04
N ALA A 121 13.15 -14.84 2.16
CA ALA A 121 13.83 -13.60 2.49
C ALA A 121 14.04 -13.39 3.99
N TYR A 122 13.16 -13.95 4.81
CA TYR A 122 13.12 -13.79 6.27
C TYR A 122 12.87 -15.11 7.01
N PRO A 123 13.72 -16.13 6.84
CA PRO A 123 13.44 -17.48 7.36
C PRO A 123 13.25 -17.55 8.88
N GLN A 124 13.84 -16.61 9.64
CA GLN A 124 13.70 -16.55 11.09
C GLN A 124 12.40 -15.86 11.54
N ASP A 125 11.97 -14.83 10.83
CA ASP A 125 10.80 -14.01 11.16
C ASP A 125 9.57 -14.38 10.31
N SER A 126 9.69 -15.39 9.44
CA SER A 126 8.66 -15.76 8.48
C SER A 126 7.30 -16.04 9.14
N PRO A 127 7.20 -16.80 10.25
CA PRO A 127 5.89 -17.05 10.88
C PRO A 127 5.16 -15.77 11.29
N GLU A 128 5.86 -14.84 11.96
CA GLU A 128 5.28 -13.56 12.38
C GLU A 128 4.85 -12.70 11.19
N ARG A 129 5.70 -12.62 10.15
CA ARG A 129 5.39 -11.83 8.94
C ARG A 129 4.22 -12.39 8.15
N ARG A 130 4.10 -13.72 8.08
CA ARG A 130 2.95 -14.38 7.46
C ARG A 130 1.66 -14.13 8.24
N GLU A 131 1.72 -14.14 9.57
CA GLU A 131 0.61 -13.80 10.44
C GLU A 131 0.16 -12.35 10.18
N ASN A 132 1.09 -11.39 10.12
CA ASN A 132 0.80 -9.99 9.79
C ASN A 132 0.10 -9.83 8.42
N VAL A 133 0.53 -10.59 7.42
CA VAL A 133 -0.14 -10.59 6.09
C VAL A 133 -1.52 -11.25 6.18
N GLY A 134 -1.67 -12.31 6.97
CA GLY A 134 -2.97 -12.94 7.24
C GLY A 134 -3.95 -12.00 7.94
N GLU A 135 -3.48 -11.23 8.93
CA GLU A 135 -4.26 -10.17 9.59
C GLU A 135 -4.72 -9.09 8.61
N LEU A 136 -3.89 -8.72 7.61
CA LEU A 136 -4.29 -7.77 6.56
C LEU A 136 -5.44 -8.30 5.71
N VAL A 137 -5.41 -9.60 5.34
CA VAL A 137 -6.51 -10.24 4.60
C VAL A 137 -7.79 -10.24 5.43
N VAL A 138 -7.68 -10.54 6.74
CA VAL A 138 -8.82 -10.51 7.67
C VAL A 138 -9.39 -9.09 7.77
N ALA A 139 -8.52 -8.08 7.93
CA ALA A 139 -8.94 -6.67 8.00
C ALA A 139 -9.66 -6.23 6.71
N ALA A 140 -9.14 -6.60 5.53
CA ALA A 140 -9.80 -6.30 4.27
C ALA A 140 -11.17 -6.97 4.15
N ARG A 141 -11.31 -8.21 4.62
CA ARG A 141 -12.58 -8.95 4.64
C ARG A 141 -13.59 -8.33 5.60
N GLN A 142 -13.17 -7.98 6.81
CA GLN A 142 -14.03 -7.27 7.77
C GLN A 142 -14.51 -5.95 7.22
N PHE A 143 -13.61 -5.15 6.61
CA PHE A 143 -13.98 -3.92 5.94
C PHE A 143 -15.09 -4.13 4.91
N VAL A 144 -14.98 -5.13 4.04
CA VAL A 144 -15.99 -5.47 3.03
C VAL A 144 -17.31 -5.92 3.68
N GLU A 145 -17.27 -6.65 4.80
CA GLU A 145 -18.46 -7.10 5.53
C GLU A 145 -19.19 -5.95 6.21
N ASP A 146 -18.46 -5.01 6.80
CA ASP A 146 -19.03 -3.85 7.51
C ASP A 146 -19.62 -2.81 6.53
N ASP A 147 -19.03 -2.69 5.33
CA ASP A 147 -19.43 -1.70 4.30
C ASP A 147 -20.61 -2.18 3.41
N ARG A 148 -21.13 -3.40 3.61
CA ARG A 148 -22.25 -3.98 2.82
C ARG A 148 -23.60 -3.24 2.93
N GLY A 149 -23.63 -2.08 3.57
CA GLY A 149 -24.85 -1.26 3.76
C GLY A 149 -24.96 0.02 2.94
N ASP A 150 -23.87 0.51 2.35
CA ASP A 150 -23.82 1.77 1.61
C ASP A 150 -23.39 1.61 0.16
N GLU A 151 -23.83 2.50 -0.74
CA GLU A 151 -23.53 2.50 -2.19
C GLU A 151 -22.07 2.85 -2.52
N GLY A 152 -21.13 2.18 -1.90
CA GLY A 152 -19.70 2.41 -2.12
C GLY A 152 -18.86 1.17 -1.80
N GLU A 153 -19.52 0.22 -1.48
CA GLU A 153 -19.39 -1.18 -1.09
C GLU A 153 -18.00 -1.78 -1.24
N GLY A 154 -17.21 -1.70 -0.15
CA GLY A 154 -16.03 -2.54 0.00
C GLY A 154 -14.94 -2.29 -1.04
N SER A 155 -14.98 -1.14 -1.73
CA SER A 155 -14.06 -0.84 -2.82
C SER A 155 -12.61 -0.72 -2.32
N LEU A 156 -11.67 -1.09 -3.17
CA LEU A 156 -10.25 -0.96 -2.88
C LEU A 156 -9.83 0.45 -2.46
N ALA A 157 -10.42 1.49 -3.06
CA ALA A 157 -10.10 2.88 -2.75
C ALA A 157 -10.54 3.26 -1.33
N ALA A 158 -11.73 2.84 -0.92
CA ALA A 158 -12.25 3.07 0.42
C ALA A 158 -11.43 2.32 1.48
N PHE A 159 -11.11 1.04 1.26
CA PHE A 159 -10.23 0.27 2.13
C PHE A 159 -8.85 0.92 2.33
N LEU A 160 -8.20 1.37 1.25
CA LEU A 160 -6.89 2.03 1.34
C LEU A 160 -6.96 3.37 2.08
N THR A 161 -8.10 4.07 2.00
CA THR A 161 -8.35 5.31 2.74
C THR A 161 -8.49 5.02 4.24
N GLU A 162 -9.27 4.00 4.61
CA GLU A 162 -9.41 3.58 6.01
C GLU A 162 -8.08 3.09 6.59
N ALA A 163 -7.36 2.23 5.88
CA ALA A 163 -6.04 1.77 6.30
C ALA A 163 -5.05 2.91 6.54
N ALA A 164 -5.13 4.00 5.76
CA ALA A 164 -4.30 5.18 5.96
C ALA A 164 -4.71 5.96 7.22
N LEU A 165 -6.02 6.12 7.47
CA LEU A 165 -6.54 6.81 8.65
C LEU A 165 -6.17 6.09 9.94
N VAL A 166 -6.34 4.76 9.99
CA VAL A 166 -5.97 3.94 11.15
C VAL A 166 -4.47 4.03 11.43
N ALA A 167 -3.62 3.94 10.38
CA ALA A 167 -2.17 4.10 10.52
C ALA A 167 -1.77 5.47 11.10
N ASP A 168 -2.48 6.54 10.76
CA ASP A 168 -2.22 7.87 11.29
C ASP A 168 -2.65 7.97 12.76
N VAL A 169 -3.82 7.45 13.12
CA VAL A 169 -4.30 7.41 14.52
C VAL A 169 -3.34 6.64 15.42
N ASP A 170 -2.85 5.48 14.98
CA ASP A 170 -1.89 4.68 15.73
C ASP A 170 -0.57 5.41 15.96
N ARG A 171 -0.07 6.15 14.96
CA ARG A 171 1.13 6.99 15.10
C ARG A 171 0.91 8.12 16.09
N TRP A 172 -0.31 8.64 16.20
CA TRP A 172 -0.64 9.70 17.16
C TRP A 172 -0.71 9.15 18.59
N ALA A 173 -1.32 7.99 18.78
CA ALA A 173 -1.39 7.34 20.09
C ALA A 173 0.01 6.99 20.66
N ALA A 174 0.98 6.72 19.78
CA ALA A 174 2.36 6.39 20.17
C ALA A 174 3.23 7.60 20.50
N SER A 175 2.76 8.85 20.29
CA SER A 175 3.57 10.07 20.50
C SER A 175 3.05 10.89 21.67
N GLU A 176 3.70 10.79 22.82
CA GLU A 176 3.49 11.69 23.95
C GLU A 176 3.88 13.13 23.59
N ASP A 177 3.06 14.12 24.02
CA ASP A 177 3.34 15.56 24.00
C ASP A 177 3.37 16.25 22.61
N ARG A 178 2.28 16.17 21.83
CA ARG A 178 2.13 16.88 20.53
C ARG A 178 0.81 17.65 20.41
N VAL A 179 0.87 18.78 19.71
CA VAL A 179 -0.32 19.42 19.15
C VAL A 179 -0.67 18.73 17.83
N VAL A 180 -1.85 18.13 17.78
CA VAL A 180 -2.35 17.42 16.60
C VAL A 180 -3.19 18.37 15.77
N LEU A 181 -2.88 18.52 14.48
CA LEU A 181 -3.68 19.27 13.51
C LEU A 181 -4.43 18.27 12.62
N MET A 182 -5.75 18.40 12.58
CA MET A 182 -6.60 17.53 11.75
C MET A 182 -7.85 18.24 11.27
N THR A 183 -8.51 17.68 10.27
CA THR A 183 -9.83 18.16 9.86
C THR A 183 -10.90 17.68 10.84
N MET A 184 -12.05 18.38 10.91
CA MET A 184 -13.19 17.93 11.72
C MET A 184 -13.72 16.56 11.29
N HIS A 185 -13.57 16.23 10.01
CA HIS A 185 -13.95 14.93 9.47
C HIS A 185 -13.08 13.80 10.05
N ASN A 186 -11.78 14.02 10.13
CA ASN A 186 -10.82 13.07 10.69
C ASN A 186 -10.91 12.97 12.22
N ALA A 187 -11.48 13.98 12.88
CA ALA A 187 -11.70 13.97 14.34
C ALA A 187 -12.96 13.20 14.76
N LYS A 188 -13.79 12.75 13.81
CA LYS A 188 -15.02 12.00 14.11
C LYS A 188 -14.69 10.69 14.84
N GLY A 189 -15.21 10.57 16.06
CA GLY A 189 -14.99 9.38 16.91
C GLY A 189 -13.72 9.40 17.77
N LEU A 190 -12.92 10.47 17.69
CA LEU A 190 -11.75 10.68 18.54
C LEU A 190 -12.06 11.60 19.71
N GLU A 191 -11.42 11.38 20.86
CA GLU A 191 -11.56 12.20 22.07
C GLU A 191 -10.22 12.80 22.45
N PHE A 192 -10.20 14.11 22.70
CA PHE A 192 -9.00 14.86 23.12
C PHE A 192 -9.27 15.67 24.39
N PRO A 193 -8.30 15.74 25.32
CA PRO A 193 -8.45 16.54 26.55
C PRO A 193 -8.63 18.02 26.29
N VAL A 194 -8.05 18.54 25.19
CA VAL A 194 -8.18 19.95 24.76
C VAL A 194 -8.35 19.98 23.25
N VAL A 195 -9.39 20.67 22.77
CA VAL A 195 -9.67 20.84 21.35
C VAL A 195 -9.73 22.34 21.04
N ILE A 196 -8.97 22.75 20.03
CA ILE A 196 -9.00 24.11 19.48
C ILE A 196 -9.54 24.02 18.04
N VAL A 197 -10.69 24.61 17.78
CA VAL A 197 -11.26 24.67 16.43
C VAL A 197 -10.91 26.02 15.82
N ALA A 198 -10.15 26.00 14.72
CA ALA A 198 -9.75 27.18 13.97
C ALA A 198 -10.53 27.28 12.66
N GLY A 199 -10.78 28.51 12.17
CA GLY A 199 -11.44 28.73 10.87
C GLY A 199 -12.96 28.58 10.91
N LEU A 200 -13.59 28.73 12.08
CA LEU A 200 -15.04 28.89 12.17
C LEU A 200 -15.41 30.31 11.72
N GLU A 201 -15.84 30.44 10.49
CA GLU A 201 -16.40 31.69 9.97
C GLU A 201 -17.92 31.63 10.06
N GLU A 202 -18.55 32.73 10.49
CA GLU A 202 -20.01 32.89 10.38
C GLU A 202 -20.36 33.04 8.89
N GLY A 203 -21.12 32.08 8.35
CA GLY A 203 -21.67 32.12 7.00
C GLY A 203 -22.99 32.84 6.92
#